data_fcdded0837d53d5c5d70a43e5a3d82d1
#
_entry.id   fcdded0837d53d5c5d70a43e5a3d82d1
#
_cell.length_a   1.000
_cell.length_b   1.000
_cell.length_c   1.000
_cell.angle_alpha   90.00
_cell.angle_beta   90.00
_cell.angle_gamma   90.00
#
_symmetry.space_group_name_H-M   'P 1'
#
loop_
_entity.id
_entity.type
_entity.pdbx_description
1 polymer ?
#
loop_
_entity_poly.entity_id
_entity_poly.type
_entity_poly.pdbx_seq_one_letter_code
_entity_poly.pdbx_strand_id
1 'polypeptide(L)'
;MADEQNKTTPKKRTTTSKPKVEEQPRIDPMVEQMQQMMAMMMAQQQQLMELMAKTQQQNQPVNTVVEEIADEKPRNTKRQREDKKLTKQDLRRKYKGVDIYVTNVSQGMVIYQGRNMKYEWQHPGDIEVVTIEDIINMPKAYLNTPWLCLDGYENEDGVVDDIVDALKLNHIYEYIYTLQDMEENINNVDLKDIKQAIELSRKNGYDITMDMVILIDRKIRSGELTNYVFIGQLSELLGRKFL
;
A
#
# COMPACT_ATOMS: atom_id res chain seq x y z
N MET A 1 -33.55 -43.77 -64.84
CA MET A 1 -34.99 -43.98 -64.69
C MET A 1 -35.43 -42.85 -63.80
N ALA A 2 -35.92 -41.87 -64.46
CA ALA A 2 -37.28 -41.42 -64.70
C ALA A 2 -37.70 -40.53 -63.52
N ASP A 3 -37.76 -39.23 -63.67
CA ASP A 3 -38.91 -38.37 -64.10
C ASP A 3 -39.95 -38.24 -63.01
N GLU A 4 -40.44 -37.12 -62.66
CA GLU A 4 -41.19 -36.07 -63.37
C GLU A 4 -41.38 -34.85 -62.45
N GLN A 5 -41.09 -33.71 -62.87
CA GLN A 5 -41.93 -32.54 -63.19
C GLN A 5 -43.29 -32.44 -62.52
N ASN A 6 -43.55 -31.32 -61.84
CA ASN A 6 -44.76 -30.56 -62.16
C ASN A 6 -44.64 -29.06 -61.81
N LYS A 7 -44.89 -28.26 -62.85
CA LYS A 7 -45.16 -26.82 -62.88
C LYS A 7 -46.52 -26.50 -62.35
N THR A 8 -46.72 -25.40 -61.64
CA THR A 8 -47.76 -24.43 -61.94
C THR A 8 -47.59 -23.09 -61.27
N THR A 9 -47.55 -22.07 -62.06
CA THR A 9 -47.72 -20.64 -61.83
C THR A 9 -49.21 -20.23 -61.73
N PRO A 10 -49.53 -18.93 -61.59
CA PRO A 10 -49.44 -17.98 -60.47
C PRO A 10 -50.84 -17.43 -60.11
N LYS A 11 -50.93 -16.75 -58.93
CA LYS A 11 -52.09 -15.85 -58.69
C LYS A 11 -51.70 -14.57 -58.03
N LYS A 12 -51.82 -13.52 -58.77
CA LYS A 12 -51.80 -12.11 -58.43
C LYS A 12 -53.01 -11.75 -57.58
N ARG A 13 -52.77 -11.05 -56.43
CA ARG A 13 -53.82 -10.14 -55.87
C ARG A 13 -53.24 -9.18 -54.88
N THR A 14 -53.17 -7.94 -55.24
CA THR A 14 -53.75 -6.70 -54.66
C THR A 14 -53.27 -6.23 -53.30
N THR A 15 -52.61 -5.13 -53.41
CA THR A 15 -52.34 -4.01 -52.50
C THR A 15 -53.41 -3.75 -51.43
N THR A 16 -52.91 -3.65 -50.16
CA THR A 16 -53.51 -2.77 -49.17
C THR A 16 -52.35 -2.18 -48.32
N SER A 17 -52.18 -0.89 -48.51
CA SER A 17 -51.30 -0.03 -47.74
C SER A 17 -51.80 0.06 -46.28
N LYS A 18 -50.92 -0.27 -45.28
CA LYS A 18 -51.07 0.13 -43.88
C LYS A 18 -49.98 1.10 -43.50
N PRO A 19 -50.27 2.02 -42.58
CA PRO A 19 -49.36 3.16 -42.30
C PRO A 19 -48.09 2.73 -41.64
N LYS A 20 -47.01 3.42 -42.02
CA LYS A 20 -45.66 3.33 -41.51
C LYS A 20 -45.64 3.77 -40.06
N VAL A 21 -45.58 2.81 -39.12
CA VAL A 21 -45.24 3.08 -37.73
C VAL A 21 -43.73 3.35 -37.72
N GLU A 22 -43.35 4.55 -37.32
CA GLU A 22 -41.96 4.88 -37.03
C GLU A 22 -41.46 3.97 -35.90
N GLU A 23 -40.61 3.01 -36.23
CA GLU A 23 -39.83 2.28 -35.25
C GLU A 23 -38.83 3.26 -34.60
N GLN A 24 -39.09 3.63 -33.36
CA GLN A 24 -38.07 4.21 -32.49
C GLN A 24 -36.89 3.24 -32.40
N PRO A 25 -35.63 3.72 -32.51
CA PRO A 25 -34.47 2.86 -32.40
C PRO A 25 -34.48 2.24 -31.00
N ARG A 26 -34.60 0.93 -30.92
CA ARG A 26 -34.37 0.18 -29.68
C ARG A 26 -32.91 0.33 -29.31
N ILE A 27 -32.63 1.19 -28.35
CA ILE A 27 -31.28 1.30 -27.75
C ILE A 27 -31.03 -0.05 -27.08
N ASP A 28 -29.92 -0.66 -27.45
CA ASP A 28 -29.47 -1.94 -26.92
C ASP A 28 -29.31 -1.80 -25.38
N PRO A 29 -29.94 -2.63 -24.54
CA PRO A 29 -29.88 -2.52 -23.09
C PRO A 29 -28.43 -2.54 -22.55
N MET A 30 -27.52 -3.12 -23.31
CA MET A 30 -26.09 -3.13 -23.00
C MET A 30 -25.44 -1.73 -23.15
N VAL A 31 -25.91 -0.93 -24.11
CA VAL A 31 -25.43 0.44 -24.35
C VAL A 31 -25.95 1.36 -23.24
N GLU A 32 -27.19 1.18 -22.80
CA GLU A 32 -27.79 1.94 -21.70
C GLU A 32 -27.09 1.66 -20.36
N GLN A 33 -26.75 0.40 -20.09
CA GLN A 33 -25.99 0.00 -18.90
C GLN A 33 -24.55 0.60 -18.91
N MET A 34 -23.91 0.65 -20.06
CA MET A 34 -22.58 1.23 -20.22
C MET A 34 -22.61 2.75 -20.04
N GLN A 35 -23.65 3.44 -20.52
CA GLN A 35 -23.85 4.87 -20.30
C GLN A 35 -24.12 5.20 -18.83
N GLN A 36 -24.90 4.38 -18.12
CA GLN A 36 -25.13 4.56 -16.68
C GLN A 36 -23.85 4.37 -15.87
N MET A 37 -23.02 3.38 -16.22
CA MET A 37 -21.73 3.14 -15.55
C MET A 37 -20.76 4.30 -15.78
N MET A 38 -20.72 4.86 -16.99
CA MET A 38 -19.87 6.01 -17.33
C MET A 38 -20.33 7.29 -16.62
N ALA A 39 -21.64 7.50 -16.49
CA ALA A 39 -22.21 8.62 -15.74
C ALA A 39 -21.89 8.53 -14.24
N MET A 40 -21.95 7.33 -13.66
CA MET A 40 -21.59 7.10 -12.25
C MET A 40 -20.10 7.37 -11.99
N MET A 41 -19.22 6.96 -12.90
CA MET A 41 -17.77 7.22 -12.81
C MET A 41 -17.44 8.72 -12.89
N MET A 42 -18.12 9.45 -13.80
CA MET A 42 -17.97 10.92 -13.87
C MET A 42 -18.45 11.63 -12.60
N ALA A 43 -19.56 11.20 -12.01
CA ALA A 43 -20.07 11.78 -10.78
C ALA A 43 -19.12 11.55 -9.60
N GLN A 44 -18.51 10.39 -9.51
CA GLN A 44 -17.50 10.07 -8.49
C GLN A 44 -16.23 10.93 -8.65
N GLN A 45 -15.80 11.16 -9.89
CA GLN A 45 -14.64 12.00 -10.18
C GLN A 45 -14.89 13.48 -9.84
N GLN A 46 -16.10 13.98 -10.07
CA GLN A 46 -16.50 15.34 -9.67
C GLN A 46 -16.52 15.50 -8.13
N GLN A 47 -17.02 14.53 -7.38
CA GLN A 47 -17.00 14.57 -5.93
C GLN A 47 -15.57 14.60 -5.37
N LEU A 48 -14.65 13.85 -5.98
CA LEU A 48 -13.24 13.86 -5.57
C LEU A 48 -12.58 15.22 -5.81
N MET A 49 -12.86 15.85 -6.95
CA MET A 49 -12.36 17.20 -7.25
C MET A 49 -12.94 18.27 -6.29
N GLU A 50 -14.21 18.17 -5.94
CA GLU A 50 -14.84 19.07 -4.98
C GLU A 50 -14.25 18.94 -3.57
N LEU A 51 -13.95 17.71 -3.15
CA LEU A 51 -13.26 17.43 -1.88
C LEU A 51 -11.84 18.02 -1.85
N MET A 52 -11.08 17.84 -2.95
CA MET A 52 -9.74 18.45 -3.08
C MET A 52 -9.78 19.97 -3.06
N ALA A 53 -10.77 20.58 -3.73
CA ALA A 53 -10.94 22.04 -3.73
C ALA A 53 -11.27 22.60 -2.33
N LYS A 54 -12.09 21.86 -1.54
CA LYS A 54 -12.40 22.24 -0.15
C LYS A 54 -11.18 22.13 0.77
N THR A 55 -10.31 21.15 0.54
CA THR A 55 -9.08 20.97 1.34
C THR A 55 -8.05 22.06 1.05
N GLN A 56 -7.98 22.56 -0.21
CA GLN A 56 -7.08 23.67 -0.57
C GLN A 56 -7.53 25.02 -0.01
N GLN A 57 -8.83 25.25 0.23
CA GLN A 57 -9.32 26.50 0.82
C GLN A 57 -9.05 26.61 2.33
N GLN A 58 -8.77 25.52 3.02
CA GLN A 58 -8.44 25.54 4.45
C GLN A 58 -6.96 25.83 4.75
N ASN A 59 -6.09 25.87 3.75
CA ASN A 59 -4.65 26.09 3.91
C ASN A 59 -4.15 27.46 3.38
N GLN A 60 -4.97 28.51 3.38
CA GLN A 60 -4.45 29.85 3.15
C GLN A 60 -3.97 30.47 4.47
N PRO A 61 -2.73 30.98 4.54
CA PRO A 61 -2.28 31.72 5.71
C PRO A 61 -2.99 33.07 5.77
N VAL A 62 -3.68 33.30 6.87
CA VAL A 62 -4.32 34.58 7.19
C VAL A 62 -3.21 35.61 7.45
N ASN A 63 -2.97 36.48 6.47
CA ASN A 63 -2.24 37.75 6.67
C ASN A 63 -3.12 38.71 7.45
N THR A 64 -2.90 38.86 8.73
CA THR A 64 -3.53 39.89 9.54
C THR A 64 -2.63 41.14 9.59
N VAL A 65 -3.25 42.23 9.20
CA VAL A 65 -2.76 43.59 9.25
C VAL A 65 -2.40 44.01 10.68
N VAL A 66 -1.24 44.63 10.81
CA VAL A 66 -0.71 45.18 12.07
C VAL A 66 -1.49 46.46 12.39
N GLU A 67 -2.12 46.52 13.55
CA GLU A 67 -2.45 47.74 14.26
C GLU A 67 -1.71 47.78 15.60
N GLU A 68 -0.94 48.88 15.73
CA GLU A 68 -0.09 49.26 16.83
C GLU A 68 -0.94 49.75 18.02
N ILE A 69 -0.86 49.10 19.19
CA ILE A 69 -1.18 49.74 20.51
C ILE A 69 -0.23 49.20 21.58
N ALA A 70 0.23 50.15 22.38
CA ALA A 70 1.31 50.19 23.31
C ALA A 70 1.31 49.22 24.52
N ASP A 71 2.56 48.96 24.97
CA ASP A 71 3.00 48.67 26.36
C ASP A 71 2.21 47.68 27.23
N GLU A 72 2.60 46.43 27.17
CA GLU A 72 2.70 45.59 28.37
C GLU A 72 3.87 44.58 28.21
N LYS A 73 4.68 44.48 29.28
CA LYS A 73 5.87 43.65 29.39
C LYS A 73 5.59 42.19 28.97
N PRO A 74 6.42 41.59 28.08
CA PRO A 74 6.24 40.19 27.71
C PRO A 74 6.64 39.29 28.87
N ARG A 75 5.67 38.68 29.52
CA ARG A 75 5.87 37.47 30.31
C ARG A 75 6.32 36.37 29.34
N ASN A 76 7.59 36.09 29.40
CA ASN A 76 8.31 35.08 28.65
C ASN A 76 7.80 33.67 29.06
N THR A 77 6.72 33.19 28.46
CA THR A 77 6.31 31.79 28.53
C THR A 77 6.42 31.21 27.12
N LYS A 78 7.65 31.11 26.61
CA LYS A 78 7.98 30.12 25.61
C LYS A 78 7.87 28.75 26.31
N ARG A 79 6.67 28.22 26.43
CA ARG A 79 6.49 26.79 26.53
C ARG A 79 6.91 26.24 25.16
N GLN A 80 8.19 25.92 25.01
CA GLN A 80 8.62 24.91 24.08
C GLN A 80 7.78 23.69 24.46
N ARG A 81 6.82 23.32 23.61
CA ARG A 81 6.33 21.95 23.55
C ARG A 81 7.58 21.16 23.14
N GLU A 82 8.36 20.72 24.09
CA GLU A 82 9.21 19.56 23.92
C GLU A 82 8.24 18.47 23.49
N ASP A 83 8.40 17.98 22.27
CA ASP A 83 7.71 16.78 21.79
C ASP A 83 8.12 15.67 22.73
N LYS A 84 7.27 15.44 23.73
CA LYS A 84 7.53 14.49 24.80
C LYS A 84 7.49 13.12 24.18
N LYS A 85 8.67 12.54 23.91
CA LYS A 85 8.80 11.20 23.34
C LYS A 85 7.95 10.24 24.16
N LEU A 86 7.08 9.52 23.49
CA LEU A 86 6.21 8.52 24.12
C LEU A 86 7.07 7.45 24.80
N THR A 87 6.66 7.04 25.98
CA THR A 87 7.27 5.92 26.68
C THR A 87 6.48 4.63 26.41
N LYS A 88 7.07 3.47 26.73
CA LYS A 88 6.35 2.19 26.70
C LYS A 88 5.03 2.20 27.50
N GLN A 89 4.99 2.97 28.58
CA GLN A 89 3.80 3.10 29.41
C GLN A 89 2.74 3.98 28.74
N ASP A 90 3.18 5.02 28.03
CA ASP A 90 2.27 5.87 27.27
C ASP A 90 1.67 5.10 26.09
N LEU A 91 2.45 4.26 25.40
CA LEU A 91 1.95 3.36 24.35
C LEU A 91 0.84 2.43 24.89
N ARG A 92 1.10 1.75 26.04
CA ARG A 92 0.10 0.88 26.67
C ARG A 92 -1.20 1.58 26.99
N ARG A 93 -1.13 2.85 27.37
CA ARG A 93 -2.30 3.66 27.70
C ARG A 93 -3.02 4.15 26.46
N LYS A 94 -2.27 4.67 25.48
CA LYS A 94 -2.80 5.27 24.25
C LYS A 94 -3.44 4.21 23.34
N TYR A 95 -2.79 3.06 23.22
CA TYR A 95 -3.17 2.00 22.28
C TYR A 95 -3.66 0.72 22.97
N LYS A 96 -4.35 0.88 24.11
CA LYS A 96 -4.90 -0.26 24.82
C LYS A 96 -5.93 -1.00 23.96
N GLY A 97 -5.69 -2.28 23.71
CA GLY A 97 -6.57 -3.14 22.91
C GLY A 97 -6.43 -2.95 21.39
N VAL A 98 -5.41 -2.20 20.97
CA VAL A 98 -5.04 -2.11 19.54
C VAL A 98 -4.16 -3.30 19.20
N ASP A 99 -4.46 -3.92 18.08
CA ASP A 99 -3.67 -4.98 17.47
C ASP A 99 -2.86 -4.41 16.29
N ILE A 100 -1.64 -4.89 16.13
CA ILE A 100 -0.70 -4.42 15.11
C ILE A 100 -0.45 -5.54 14.12
N TYR A 101 -0.61 -5.23 12.84
CA TYR A 101 -0.20 -6.11 11.76
C TYR A 101 1.33 -6.09 11.64
N VAL A 102 1.92 -7.27 11.67
CA VAL A 102 3.38 -7.44 11.64
C VAL A 102 3.75 -8.40 10.55
N THR A 103 4.58 -7.94 9.61
CA THR A 103 5.02 -8.71 8.44
C THR A 103 6.39 -9.33 8.67
N ASN A 104 6.55 -10.59 8.29
CA ASN A 104 7.86 -11.24 8.23
C ASN A 104 8.61 -10.79 6.96
N VAL A 105 9.65 -10.02 7.12
CA VAL A 105 10.55 -9.60 6.02
C VAL A 105 11.86 -10.40 6.01
N SER A 106 12.04 -11.32 6.96
CA SER A 106 13.16 -12.25 6.95
C SER A 106 13.00 -13.33 5.90
N GLN A 107 14.07 -14.02 5.56
CA GLN A 107 14.02 -15.13 4.60
C GLN A 107 13.80 -16.51 5.28
N GLY A 108 13.33 -16.49 6.50
CA GLY A 108 13.08 -17.69 7.30
C GLY A 108 11.81 -17.62 8.12
N MET A 109 11.55 -18.70 8.85
CA MET A 109 10.45 -18.76 9.79
C MET A 109 10.82 -17.99 11.06
N VAL A 110 9.87 -17.16 11.54
CA VAL A 110 9.99 -16.45 12.83
C VAL A 110 8.90 -16.99 13.78
N ILE A 111 9.29 -17.31 15.00
CA ILE A 111 8.36 -17.76 16.05
C ILE A 111 8.59 -16.87 17.27
N TYR A 112 7.51 -16.30 17.78
CA TYR A 112 7.53 -15.52 19.02
C TYR A 112 6.47 -16.05 19.99
N GLN A 113 6.89 -16.34 21.22
CA GLN A 113 5.98 -16.69 22.31
C GLN A 113 5.62 -15.39 23.05
N GLY A 114 4.47 -14.84 22.74
CA GLY A 114 3.88 -13.73 23.48
C GLY A 114 3.37 -14.19 24.85
N ARG A 115 2.78 -13.25 25.57
CA ARG A 115 2.29 -13.50 26.93
C ARG A 115 1.12 -14.48 26.97
N ASN A 116 0.19 -14.34 26.05
CA ASN A 116 -1.06 -15.11 26.03
C ASN A 116 -1.18 -16.00 24.80
N MET A 117 -0.41 -15.76 23.76
CA MET A 117 -0.49 -16.51 22.51
C MET A 117 0.87 -16.65 21.86
N LYS A 118 0.97 -17.60 20.95
CA LYS A 118 2.13 -17.85 20.12
C LYS A 118 1.87 -17.27 18.73
N TYR A 119 2.85 -16.58 18.16
CA TYR A 119 2.85 -16.03 16.82
C TYR A 119 3.84 -16.81 15.97
N GLU A 120 3.45 -17.17 14.75
CA GLU A 120 4.26 -17.97 13.83
C GLU A 120 4.19 -17.41 12.41
N TRP A 121 5.23 -16.72 11.99
CA TRP A 121 5.43 -16.36 10.60
C TRP A 121 6.20 -17.50 9.92
N GLN A 122 5.52 -18.32 9.15
CA GLN A 122 6.13 -19.51 8.53
C GLN A 122 6.96 -19.15 7.30
N HIS A 123 6.49 -18.14 6.54
CA HIS A 123 7.10 -17.73 5.29
C HIS A 123 7.39 -16.22 5.27
N PRO A 124 8.35 -15.78 4.43
CA PRO A 124 8.50 -14.37 4.11
C PRO A 124 7.20 -13.81 3.54
N GLY A 125 6.82 -12.59 3.95
CA GLY A 125 5.56 -11.96 3.58
C GLY A 125 4.36 -12.33 4.43
N ASP A 126 4.47 -13.33 5.31
CA ASP A 126 3.38 -13.67 6.24
C ASP A 126 3.10 -12.50 7.19
N ILE A 127 1.81 -12.26 7.42
CA ILE A 127 1.33 -11.20 8.32
C ILE A 127 0.63 -11.85 9.51
N GLU A 128 1.03 -11.46 10.71
CA GLU A 128 0.38 -11.84 11.96
C GLU A 128 -0.17 -10.61 12.68
N VAL A 129 -1.27 -10.82 13.40
CA VAL A 129 -1.90 -9.78 14.21
C VAL A 129 -1.38 -9.90 15.64
N VAL A 130 -0.53 -8.94 16.05
CA VAL A 130 0.17 -8.96 17.32
C VAL A 130 -0.36 -7.87 18.23
N THR A 131 -0.69 -8.20 19.48
CA THR A 131 -1.17 -7.19 20.43
C THR A 131 -0.08 -6.19 20.77
N ILE A 132 -0.46 -4.92 21.01
CA ILE A 132 0.49 -3.88 21.43
C ILE A 132 1.28 -4.28 22.68
N GLU A 133 0.65 -5.01 23.60
CA GLU A 133 1.31 -5.53 24.80
C GLU A 133 2.44 -6.49 24.47
N ASP A 134 2.22 -7.40 23.52
CA ASP A 134 3.22 -8.37 23.10
C ASP A 134 4.34 -7.70 22.28
N ILE A 135 4.04 -6.69 21.46
CA ILE A 135 5.05 -5.85 20.80
C ILE A 135 5.96 -5.17 21.83
N ILE A 136 5.37 -4.51 22.84
CA ILE A 136 6.14 -3.78 23.87
C ILE A 136 7.01 -4.73 24.71
N ASN A 137 6.57 -5.97 24.91
CA ASN A 137 7.27 -7.00 25.68
C ASN A 137 8.18 -7.87 24.83
N MET A 138 8.10 -7.76 23.51
CA MET A 138 8.94 -8.54 22.60
C MET A 138 10.43 -8.33 22.88
N PRO A 139 11.23 -9.42 22.93
CA PRO A 139 12.66 -9.31 23.12
C PRO A 139 13.32 -8.44 22.06
N LYS A 140 14.27 -7.59 22.46
CA LYS A 140 14.97 -6.71 21.53
C LYS A 140 15.60 -7.43 20.34
N ALA A 141 15.98 -8.69 20.50
CA ALA A 141 16.53 -9.50 19.41
C ALA A 141 15.58 -9.61 18.22
N TYR A 142 14.27 -9.65 18.43
CA TYR A 142 13.28 -9.67 17.36
C TYR A 142 13.07 -8.31 16.70
N LEU A 143 13.13 -7.23 17.51
CA LEU A 143 12.81 -5.88 17.07
C LEU A 143 14.06 -5.14 16.53
N ASN A 144 15.26 -5.52 16.99
CA ASN A 144 16.51 -4.88 16.53
C ASN A 144 17.16 -5.61 15.34
N THR A 145 16.53 -6.67 14.84
CA THR A 145 16.91 -7.33 13.59
C THR A 145 15.87 -7.04 12.54
N PRO A 146 16.22 -6.97 11.26
CA PRO A 146 15.25 -6.72 10.19
C PRO A 146 14.47 -8.00 9.84
N TRP A 147 13.86 -8.64 10.83
CA TRP A 147 13.05 -9.83 10.63
C TRP A 147 11.56 -9.50 10.56
N LEU A 148 11.11 -8.57 11.40
CA LEU A 148 9.70 -8.24 11.53
C LEU A 148 9.51 -6.74 11.27
N CYS A 149 8.63 -6.43 10.31
CA CYS A 149 8.17 -5.09 10.02
C CYS A 149 6.80 -4.86 10.66
N LEU A 150 6.66 -3.82 11.48
CA LEU A 150 5.41 -3.47 12.15
C LEU A 150 4.41 -2.75 11.22
N ASP A 151 4.85 -2.37 10.04
CA ASP A 151 4.01 -1.71 9.03
C ASP A 151 3.35 -2.74 8.11
N GLY A 152 2.60 -3.65 8.73
CA GLY A 152 1.76 -4.58 8.00
C GLY A 152 0.51 -3.89 7.42
N TYR A 153 -0.18 -4.59 6.55
CA TYR A 153 -1.41 -4.14 5.94
C TYR A 153 -2.46 -3.73 6.99
N GLU A 154 -3.15 -2.60 6.78
CA GLU A 154 -4.27 -2.12 7.61
C GLU A 154 -3.90 -1.61 9.02
N ASN A 155 -2.65 -1.25 9.30
CA ASN A 155 -2.35 -0.55 10.56
C ASN A 155 -2.97 0.86 10.58
N GLU A 156 -3.39 1.30 11.77
CA GLU A 156 -3.87 2.67 11.97
C GLU A 156 -2.76 3.69 11.76
N ASP A 157 -3.09 4.84 11.14
CA ASP A 157 -2.15 5.92 10.89
C ASP A 157 -1.44 6.39 12.16
N GLY A 158 -0.12 6.46 12.13
CA GLY A 158 0.72 6.97 13.20
C GLY A 158 0.94 6.03 14.40
N VAL A 159 0.27 4.88 14.48
CA VAL A 159 0.50 3.91 15.57
C VAL A 159 1.89 3.29 15.47
N VAL A 160 2.30 2.96 14.27
CA VAL A 160 3.63 2.36 14.01
C VAL A 160 4.74 3.36 14.31
N ASP A 161 4.60 4.61 13.88
CA ASP A 161 5.57 5.68 14.17
C ASP A 161 5.76 5.88 15.67
N ASP A 162 4.68 5.93 16.43
CA ASP A 162 4.71 6.05 17.88
C ASP A 162 5.42 4.86 18.56
N ILE A 163 5.21 3.63 18.04
CA ILE A 163 5.88 2.42 18.53
C ILE A 163 7.38 2.46 18.20
N VAL A 164 7.72 2.78 16.96
CA VAL A 164 9.09 2.87 16.46
C VAL A 164 9.88 3.88 17.27
N ASP A 165 9.31 5.05 17.54
CA ASP A 165 9.93 6.10 18.36
C ASP A 165 10.08 5.68 19.81
N ALA A 166 9.01 5.17 20.44
CA ALA A 166 9.04 4.79 21.85
C ALA A 166 9.98 3.61 22.13
N LEU A 167 10.09 2.67 21.19
CA LEU A 167 10.99 1.52 21.28
C LEU A 167 12.41 1.81 20.73
N LYS A 168 12.61 3.00 20.12
CA LYS A 168 13.87 3.45 19.50
C LYS A 168 14.32 2.57 18.34
N LEU A 169 13.41 2.23 17.47
CA LEU A 169 13.64 1.34 16.32
C LEU A 169 13.93 2.11 15.02
N ASN A 170 13.96 3.45 15.03
CA ASN A 170 14.16 4.29 13.85
C ASN A 170 15.36 3.86 12.99
N HIS A 171 16.45 3.45 13.63
CA HIS A 171 17.67 2.99 12.95
C HIS A 171 17.47 1.72 12.11
N ILE A 172 16.42 0.93 12.38
CA ILE A 172 16.07 -0.26 11.60
C ILE A 172 15.08 0.12 10.50
N TYR A 173 14.13 1.00 10.82
CA TYR A 173 13.09 1.41 9.90
C TYR A 173 13.62 2.26 8.74
N GLU A 174 14.80 2.84 8.85
CA GLU A 174 15.51 3.48 7.73
C GLU A 174 15.73 2.53 6.53
N TYR A 175 15.72 1.22 6.73
CA TYR A 175 15.97 0.24 5.67
C TYR A 175 15.01 -0.98 5.67
N ILE A 176 14.22 -1.20 6.73
CA ILE A 176 13.32 -2.36 6.80
C ILE A 176 12.18 -2.24 5.80
N TYR A 177 11.70 -1.03 5.54
CA TYR A 177 10.66 -0.77 4.53
C TYR A 177 11.11 -1.19 3.13
N THR A 178 12.37 -1.01 2.77
CA THR A 178 12.88 -1.47 1.49
C THR A 178 12.80 -3.00 1.36
N LEU A 179 13.06 -3.74 2.45
CA LEU A 179 12.89 -5.20 2.45
C LEU A 179 11.41 -5.60 2.30
N GLN A 180 10.51 -4.89 2.96
CA GLN A 180 9.07 -5.09 2.83
C GLN A 180 8.60 -4.82 1.41
N ASP A 181 8.97 -3.68 0.83
CA ASP A 181 8.62 -3.31 -0.55
C ASP A 181 9.15 -4.36 -1.55
N MET A 182 10.38 -4.85 -1.34
CA MET A 182 10.93 -5.94 -2.16
C MET A 182 10.17 -7.25 -1.97
N GLU A 183 9.68 -7.53 -0.77
CA GLU A 183 8.86 -8.72 -0.50
C GLU A 183 7.49 -8.60 -1.19
N GLU A 184 6.85 -7.47 -1.08
CA GLU A 184 5.52 -7.24 -1.66
C GLU A 184 5.56 -7.11 -3.18
N ASN A 185 6.44 -6.27 -3.72
CA ASN A 185 6.55 -6.06 -5.16
C ASN A 185 7.94 -5.58 -5.59
N ILE A 186 8.86 -6.51 -5.75
CA ILE A 186 10.25 -6.23 -6.15
C ILE A 186 10.39 -5.44 -7.47
N ASN A 187 9.40 -5.52 -8.37
CA ASN A 187 9.45 -4.83 -9.66
C ASN A 187 9.24 -3.31 -9.54
N ASN A 188 8.73 -2.84 -8.41
CA ASN A 188 8.45 -1.42 -8.15
C ASN A 188 9.57 -0.74 -7.34
N VAL A 189 10.56 -1.49 -6.86
CA VAL A 189 11.63 -0.94 -5.99
C VAL A 189 12.79 -0.42 -6.84
N ASP A 190 13.24 0.79 -6.53
CA ASP A 190 14.36 1.41 -7.21
C ASP A 190 15.72 0.85 -6.73
N LEU A 191 16.66 0.64 -7.67
CA LEU A 191 18.04 0.24 -7.34
C LEU A 191 18.72 1.21 -6.36
N LYS A 192 18.37 2.49 -6.44
CA LYS A 192 18.89 3.51 -5.54
C LYS A 192 18.46 3.25 -4.09
N ASP A 193 17.20 2.87 -3.89
CA ASP A 193 16.65 2.58 -2.56
C ASP A 193 17.26 1.30 -1.99
N ILE A 194 17.43 0.27 -2.83
CA ILE A 194 18.13 -0.97 -2.44
C ILE A 194 19.57 -0.67 -2.01
N LYS A 195 20.30 0.13 -2.78
CA LYS A 195 21.67 0.54 -2.46
C LYS A 195 21.73 1.30 -1.15
N GLN A 196 20.83 2.28 -0.97
CA GLN A 196 20.74 3.08 0.25
C GLN A 196 20.43 2.22 1.47
N ALA A 197 19.49 1.27 1.35
CA ALA A 197 19.13 0.35 2.42
C ALA A 197 20.34 -0.51 2.87
N ILE A 198 21.14 -1.02 1.93
CA ILE A 198 22.36 -1.77 2.24
C ILE A 198 23.37 -0.89 2.99
N GLU A 199 23.60 0.34 2.53
CA GLU A 199 24.52 1.28 3.15
C GLU A 199 24.08 1.64 4.58
N LEU A 200 22.79 1.90 4.78
CA LEU A 200 22.21 2.22 6.09
C LEU A 200 22.26 1.04 7.04
N SER A 201 21.94 -0.16 6.58
CA SER A 201 21.97 -1.36 7.42
C SER A 201 23.40 -1.65 7.91
N ARG A 202 24.40 -1.54 7.05
CA ARG A 202 25.82 -1.69 7.40
C ARG A 202 26.27 -0.64 8.41
N LYS A 203 25.86 0.62 8.23
CA LYS A 203 26.13 1.71 9.16
C LYS A 203 25.53 1.43 10.54
N ASN A 204 24.40 0.77 10.60
CA ASN A 204 23.70 0.39 11.82
C ASN A 204 24.16 -0.97 12.41
N GLY A 205 25.17 -1.59 11.81
CA GLY A 205 25.80 -2.82 12.31
C GLY A 205 25.11 -4.11 11.86
N TYR A 206 24.21 -4.04 10.89
CA TYR A 206 23.56 -5.20 10.28
C TYR A 206 23.71 -5.14 8.74
N ASP A 207 24.14 -6.22 8.11
CA ASP A 207 24.30 -6.28 6.65
C ASP A 207 23.16 -7.13 6.04
N ILE A 208 22.18 -6.46 5.46
CA ILE A 208 21.01 -7.09 4.82
C ILE A 208 21.32 -7.65 3.42
N THR A 209 22.54 -7.59 2.95
CA THR A 209 22.91 -8.03 1.59
C THR A 209 22.51 -9.48 1.33
N MET A 210 22.73 -10.36 2.31
CA MET A 210 22.37 -11.78 2.17
C MET A 210 20.87 -12.01 2.17
N ASP A 211 20.13 -11.27 2.98
CA ASP A 211 18.68 -11.34 3.00
C ASP A 211 18.10 -10.91 1.64
N MET A 212 18.61 -9.81 1.07
CA MET A 212 18.23 -9.35 -0.27
C MET A 212 18.60 -10.37 -1.35
N VAL A 213 19.76 -10.99 -1.28
CA VAL A 213 20.19 -12.03 -2.22
C VAL A 213 19.23 -13.21 -2.19
N ILE A 214 18.88 -13.70 -1.01
CA ILE A 214 17.96 -14.85 -0.86
C ILE A 214 16.56 -14.47 -1.37
N LEU A 215 16.08 -13.25 -1.05
CA LEU A 215 14.80 -12.74 -1.52
C LEU A 215 14.76 -12.68 -3.05
N ILE A 216 15.78 -12.09 -3.69
CA ILE A 216 15.87 -11.98 -5.15
C ILE A 216 15.92 -13.38 -5.80
N ASP A 217 16.76 -14.29 -5.30
CA ASP A 217 16.80 -15.67 -5.79
C ASP A 217 15.41 -16.34 -5.73
N ARG A 218 14.67 -16.13 -4.64
CA ARG A 218 13.33 -16.67 -4.47
C ARG A 218 12.34 -16.05 -5.46
N LYS A 219 12.35 -14.71 -5.61
CA LYS A 219 11.46 -13.99 -6.55
C LYS A 219 11.73 -14.33 -8.02
N ILE A 220 12.99 -14.63 -8.39
CA ILE A 220 13.32 -15.14 -9.72
C ILE A 220 12.78 -16.56 -9.91
N ARG A 221 12.96 -17.45 -8.95
CA ARG A 221 12.49 -18.85 -9.03
C ARG A 221 10.98 -18.99 -9.04
N SER A 222 10.26 -18.10 -8.34
CA SER A 222 8.80 -18.05 -8.36
C SER A 222 8.24 -17.43 -9.65
N GLY A 223 9.08 -16.78 -10.44
CA GLY A 223 8.67 -16.05 -11.65
C GLY A 223 8.05 -14.69 -11.38
N GLU A 224 8.12 -14.19 -10.15
CA GLU A 224 7.67 -12.83 -9.80
C GLU A 224 8.61 -11.76 -10.36
N LEU A 225 9.92 -12.04 -10.38
CA LEU A 225 10.93 -11.17 -10.98
C LEU A 225 11.42 -11.76 -12.33
N THR A 226 10.97 -11.15 -13.43
CA THR A 226 11.27 -11.61 -14.80
C THR A 226 12.02 -10.60 -15.65
N ASN A 227 12.25 -9.38 -15.15
CA ASN A 227 12.97 -8.34 -15.87
C ASN A 227 14.48 -8.61 -15.86
N TYR A 228 14.99 -9.21 -16.94
CA TYR A 228 16.42 -9.57 -17.07
C TYR A 228 17.38 -8.37 -16.96
N VAL A 229 16.96 -7.17 -17.40
CA VAL A 229 17.79 -5.97 -17.29
C VAL A 229 17.93 -5.59 -15.81
N PHE A 230 16.83 -5.59 -15.08
CA PHE A 230 16.82 -5.30 -13.63
C PHE A 230 17.60 -6.37 -12.84
N ILE A 231 17.44 -7.66 -13.18
CA ILE A 231 18.22 -8.76 -12.59
C ILE A 231 19.72 -8.56 -12.82
N GLY A 232 20.13 -8.13 -14.02
CA GLY A 232 21.51 -7.79 -14.33
C GLY A 232 22.06 -6.67 -13.45
N GLN A 233 21.29 -5.60 -13.28
CA GLN A 233 21.65 -4.48 -12.42
C GLN A 233 21.73 -4.88 -10.94
N LEU A 234 20.83 -5.72 -10.45
CA LEU A 234 20.89 -6.29 -9.10
C LEU A 234 22.14 -7.18 -8.92
N SER A 235 22.49 -7.95 -9.96
CA SER A 235 23.70 -8.78 -9.95
C SER A 235 24.97 -7.94 -9.79
N GLU A 236 25.06 -6.81 -10.49
CA GLU A 236 26.17 -5.86 -10.35
C GLU A 236 26.18 -5.20 -8.96
N LEU A 237 25.03 -4.74 -8.48
CA LEU A 237 24.91 -4.08 -7.19
C LEU A 237 25.32 -4.98 -6.02
N LEU A 238 24.90 -6.25 -6.06
CA LEU A 238 25.12 -7.21 -4.96
C LEU A 238 26.41 -8.05 -5.16
N GLY A 239 27.11 -7.87 -6.27
CA GLY A 239 28.32 -8.64 -6.61
C GLY A 239 28.07 -10.13 -6.76
N ARG A 240 26.84 -10.51 -7.12
CA ARG A 240 26.42 -11.91 -7.26
C ARG A 240 25.67 -12.14 -8.59
N LYS A 241 26.00 -13.22 -9.26
CA LYS A 241 25.30 -13.63 -10.48
C LYS A 241 24.04 -14.41 -10.14
N PHE A 242 22.88 -13.94 -10.61
CA PHE A 242 21.55 -14.56 -10.39
C PHE A 242 21.08 -15.42 -11.58
N LEU A 243 21.69 -15.30 -12.77
CA LEU A 243 21.35 -16.01 -14.02
C LEU A 243 22.55 -16.78 -14.56
#